data_932e5ac0965f89aa9b46c7fb900bb037
#
_entry.id   932e5ac0965f89aa9b46c7fb900bb037
#
_cell.length_a   1.000
_cell.length_b   1.000
_cell.length_c   1.000
_cell.angle_alpha   90.00
_cell.angle_beta   90.00
_cell.angle_gamma   90.00
#
_symmetry.space_group_name_H-M   'P 1'
#
loop_
_entity.id
_entity.type
_entity.pdbx_description
1 polymer ?
#
loop_
_entity_poly.entity_id
_entity_poly.type
_entity_poly.pdbx_seq_one_letter_code
_entity_poly.pdbx_strand_id
1 'polypeptide(L)'
;MDSYQECLNRWSKLVPKEEKDRVFNARLCDIDCSFVGFIETYEYLSKLIPKDWTIFDFGCAYNPQCYFFKEHNAYHAIEPDSKWGECEEVFHTENTIIHRCTTKEFLEFRFPKMNLDIKKCFAIVNNVPNWYQEDSMKLVHEYFRNCYTFYIA
;
A
#
# COMPACT_ATOMS: atom_id res chain seq x y z
N MET A 1 23.17 0.65 15.26
CA MET A 1 21.83 1.19 15.41
C MET A 1 20.93 0.56 14.38
N ASP A 2 19.80 0.06 14.79
CA ASP A 2 18.92 -0.68 13.91
C ASP A 2 17.83 0.25 13.37
N SER A 3 18.04 0.80 12.19
CA SER A 3 17.09 1.72 11.56
C SER A 3 15.73 1.07 11.31
N TYR A 4 15.74 -0.23 11.05
CA TYR A 4 14.53 -1.03 10.90
C TYR A 4 13.71 -1.04 12.20
N GLN A 5 14.34 -1.32 13.32
CA GLN A 5 13.66 -1.36 14.63
C GLN A 5 13.13 0.02 15.03
N GLU A 6 13.86 1.06 14.76
CA GLU A 6 13.42 2.43 14.99
C GLU A 6 12.22 2.77 14.13
N CYS A 7 12.24 2.37 12.86
CA CYS A 7 11.14 2.57 11.93
C CYS A 7 9.88 1.81 12.37
N LEU A 8 10.04 0.57 12.81
CA LEU A 8 8.95 -0.24 13.33
C LEU A 8 8.34 0.40 14.59
N ASN A 9 9.16 0.97 15.45
CA ASN A 9 8.70 1.67 16.64
C ASN A 9 7.89 2.91 16.27
N ARG A 10 8.32 3.67 15.27
CA ARG A 10 7.55 4.82 14.76
C ARG A 10 6.23 4.40 14.17
N TRP A 11 6.23 3.35 13.37
CA TRP A 11 5.00 2.79 12.82
C TRP A 11 4.04 2.36 13.93
N SER A 12 4.55 1.67 14.92
CA SER A 12 3.76 1.18 16.05
C SER A 12 3.04 2.30 16.81
N LYS A 13 3.65 3.47 16.87
CA LYS A 13 3.04 4.64 17.52
C LYS A 13 1.93 5.27 16.68
N LEU A 14 1.94 5.05 15.38
CA LEU A 14 0.90 5.57 14.48
C LEU A 14 -0.37 4.73 14.51
N VAL A 15 -0.26 3.47 14.91
CA VAL A 15 -1.37 2.51 14.83
C VAL A 15 -2.10 2.46 16.17
N PRO A 16 -3.44 2.60 16.20
CA PRO A 16 -4.19 2.46 17.43
C PRO A 16 -3.99 1.09 18.06
N LYS A 17 -3.97 1.05 19.38
CA LYS A 17 -3.72 -0.20 20.10
C LYS A 17 -4.70 -1.31 19.73
N GLU A 18 -5.98 -0.95 19.59
CA GLU A 18 -7.03 -1.91 19.22
C GLU A 18 -6.75 -2.57 17.88
N GLU A 19 -6.30 -1.78 16.92
CA GLU A 19 -5.94 -2.29 15.60
C GLU A 19 -4.71 -3.20 15.65
N LYS A 20 -3.69 -2.81 16.42
CA LYS A 20 -2.51 -3.65 16.61
C LYS A 20 -2.89 -4.99 17.24
N ASP A 21 -3.66 -4.95 18.32
CA ASP A 21 -4.05 -6.17 19.03
C ASP A 21 -4.86 -7.10 18.13
N ARG A 22 -5.77 -6.51 17.34
CA ARG A 22 -6.63 -7.27 16.42
C ARG A 22 -5.82 -7.98 15.34
N VAL A 23 -4.86 -7.29 14.74
CA VAL A 23 -4.13 -7.80 13.59
C VAL A 23 -2.88 -8.59 14.01
N PHE A 24 -2.13 -8.09 14.98
CA PHE A 24 -0.90 -8.74 15.43
C PHE A 24 -1.14 -10.10 16.07
N ASN A 25 -2.17 -10.23 16.88
CA ASN A 25 -2.50 -11.50 17.52
C ASN A 25 -2.99 -12.55 16.54
N ALA A 26 -3.49 -12.10 15.38
CA ALA A 26 -4.03 -13.01 14.39
C ALA A 26 -2.97 -13.54 13.44
N ARG A 27 -2.16 -12.68 12.83
CA ARG A 27 -1.31 -13.12 11.71
C ARG A 27 -0.09 -12.29 11.37
N LEU A 28 0.28 -11.28 12.12
CA LEU A 28 1.34 -10.40 11.65
C LEU A 28 2.68 -11.10 11.45
N CYS A 29 2.94 -12.15 12.21
CA CYS A 29 4.15 -12.96 12.04
C CYS A 29 4.17 -13.72 10.71
N ASP A 30 3.02 -14.08 10.16
CA ASP A 30 2.95 -14.80 8.89
C ASP A 30 2.95 -13.87 7.68
N ILE A 31 2.57 -12.63 7.93
CA ILE A 31 2.34 -11.65 6.89
C ILE A 31 3.59 -10.99 6.46
N ASP A 32 4.63 -11.10 7.29
CA ASP A 32 5.31 -9.93 7.24
C ASP A 32 6.70 -9.85 7.05
N CYS A 33 7.16 -10.88 6.32
CA CYS A 33 8.38 -10.71 5.59
C CYS A 33 8.32 -9.55 4.59
N SER A 34 7.15 -9.28 4.01
CA SER A 34 7.08 -8.20 3.02
C SER A 34 6.96 -6.81 3.62
N PHE A 35 6.08 -6.59 4.60
CA PHE A 35 5.99 -5.26 5.21
C PHE A 35 7.25 -4.93 6.00
N VAL A 36 7.66 -5.86 6.84
CA VAL A 36 8.82 -5.68 7.73
C VAL A 36 10.10 -5.46 6.93
N GLY A 37 10.25 -6.17 5.81
CA GLY A 37 11.41 -6.00 4.92
C GLY A 37 11.41 -4.68 4.16
N PHE A 38 10.26 -4.02 4.02
CA PHE A 38 10.13 -2.79 3.23
C PHE A 38 9.63 -1.60 4.04
N ILE A 39 9.57 -1.72 5.35
CA ILE A 39 9.03 -0.67 6.22
C ILE A 39 9.74 0.67 6.04
N GLU A 40 11.06 0.64 5.92
CA GLU A 40 11.86 1.85 5.71
C GLU A 40 11.52 2.52 4.37
N THR A 41 11.26 1.72 3.35
CA THR A 41 10.85 2.24 2.04
C THR A 41 9.50 2.95 2.12
N TYR A 42 8.53 2.34 2.79
CA TYR A 42 7.21 2.97 2.96
C TYR A 42 7.29 4.27 3.76
N GLU A 43 8.06 4.29 4.83
CA GLU A 43 8.26 5.52 5.61
C GLU A 43 8.93 6.60 4.75
N TYR A 44 9.96 6.24 4.00
CA TYR A 44 10.65 7.16 3.10
C TYR A 44 9.68 7.75 2.07
N LEU A 45 8.90 6.90 1.41
CA LEU A 45 7.91 7.35 0.42
C LEU A 45 6.87 8.27 1.04
N SER A 46 6.44 8.01 2.27
CA SER A 46 5.47 8.85 2.95
C SER A 46 5.97 10.26 3.19
N LYS A 47 7.27 10.41 3.38
CA LYS A 47 7.90 11.72 3.56
C LYS A 47 8.21 12.40 2.23
N LEU A 48 8.51 11.62 1.19
CA LEU A 48 8.82 12.11 -0.13
C LEU A 48 7.57 12.66 -0.85
N ILE A 49 6.46 11.94 -0.74
CA ILE A 49 5.23 12.27 -1.46
C ILE A 49 4.50 13.40 -0.74
N PRO A 50 4.17 14.50 -1.43
CA PRO A 50 3.43 15.61 -0.80
C PRO A 50 2.09 15.16 -0.23
N LYS A 51 1.67 15.77 0.89
CA LYS A 51 0.46 15.38 1.62
C LYS A 51 -0.83 15.64 0.84
N ASP A 52 -0.82 16.55 -0.10
CA ASP A 52 -2.00 16.81 -0.94
C ASP A 52 -2.14 15.83 -2.12
N TRP A 53 -1.22 14.89 -2.26
CA TRP A 53 -1.27 13.87 -3.31
C TRP A 53 -2.10 12.66 -2.89
N THR A 54 -2.60 11.95 -3.91
CA THR A 54 -3.32 10.69 -3.74
C THR A 54 -2.40 9.52 -4.05
N ILE A 55 -2.44 8.49 -3.21
CA ILE A 55 -1.58 7.31 -3.32
C ILE A 55 -2.38 6.11 -3.77
N PHE A 56 -1.79 5.31 -4.65
CA PHE A 56 -2.35 4.06 -5.17
C PHE A 56 -1.35 2.94 -4.92
N ASP A 57 -1.69 2.03 -4.00
CA ASP A 57 -0.84 0.92 -3.62
C ASP A 57 -1.40 -0.38 -4.21
N PHE A 58 -0.70 -0.90 -5.21
CA PHE A 58 -1.11 -2.11 -5.92
C PHE A 58 -0.46 -3.34 -5.30
N GLY A 59 -1.28 -4.25 -4.78
CA GLY A 59 -0.80 -5.41 -4.06
C GLY A 59 -0.52 -5.11 -2.59
N CYS A 60 -1.46 -4.47 -1.93
CA CYS A 60 -1.28 -3.98 -0.56
C CYS A 60 -1.30 -5.06 0.52
N ALA A 61 -1.78 -6.25 0.21
CA ALA A 61 -1.95 -7.35 1.18
C ALA A 61 -2.75 -6.89 2.40
N TYR A 62 -2.25 -7.08 3.62
CA TYR A 62 -2.92 -6.64 4.86
C TYR A 62 -2.82 -5.14 5.11
N ASN A 63 -2.04 -4.44 4.31
CA ASN A 63 -2.01 -2.98 4.25
C ASN A 63 -1.51 -2.25 5.51
N PRO A 64 -0.57 -2.79 6.28
CA PRO A 64 -0.08 -2.09 7.48
C PRO A 64 0.61 -0.77 7.16
N GLN A 65 1.16 -0.62 5.96
CA GLN A 65 1.84 0.58 5.51
C GLN A 65 0.93 1.79 5.37
N CYS A 66 -0.39 1.59 5.32
CA CYS A 66 -1.32 2.70 5.16
C CYS A 66 -1.21 3.74 6.28
N TYR A 67 -0.76 3.35 7.46
CA TYR A 67 -0.60 4.29 8.57
C TYR A 67 0.49 5.33 8.34
N PHE A 68 1.49 5.04 7.53
CA PHE A 68 2.46 6.06 7.12
C PHE A 68 1.84 7.14 6.24
N PHE A 69 0.73 6.84 5.59
CA PHE A 69 0.09 7.74 4.62
C PHE A 69 -1.24 8.31 5.12
N LYS A 70 -1.52 8.21 6.41
CA LYS A 70 -2.81 8.61 6.98
C LYS A 70 -3.13 10.10 6.84
N GLU A 71 -2.13 10.92 6.57
CA GLU A 71 -2.31 12.37 6.41
C GLU A 71 -2.27 12.81 4.94
N HIS A 72 -2.09 11.87 4.01
CA HIS A 72 -2.17 12.19 2.60
C HIS A 72 -3.63 12.36 2.16
N ASN A 73 -3.84 12.95 0.99
CA ASN A 73 -5.19 13.25 0.50
C ASN A 73 -6.09 12.02 0.48
N ALA A 74 -5.62 10.91 -0.09
CA ALA A 74 -6.30 9.62 -0.07
C ALA A 74 -5.29 8.50 -0.32
N TYR A 75 -5.58 7.33 0.20
CA TYR A 75 -4.76 6.15 0.02
C TYR A 75 -5.64 5.01 -0.51
N HIS A 76 -5.49 4.72 -1.80
CA HIS A 76 -6.19 3.64 -2.46
C HIS A 76 -5.35 2.38 -2.41
N ALA A 77 -5.88 1.34 -1.79
CA ALA A 77 -5.23 0.05 -1.63
C ALA A 77 -5.91 -0.97 -2.53
N ILE A 78 -5.20 -1.51 -3.48
CA ILE A 78 -5.74 -2.43 -4.48
C ILE A 78 -5.17 -3.83 -4.25
N GLU A 79 -6.05 -4.80 -3.97
CA GLU A 79 -5.65 -6.17 -3.71
C GLU A 79 -6.68 -7.15 -4.28
N PRO A 80 -6.32 -7.96 -5.29
CA PRO A 80 -7.26 -8.89 -5.91
C PRO A 80 -7.50 -10.16 -5.11
N ASP A 81 -6.56 -10.54 -4.25
CA ASP A 81 -6.66 -11.80 -3.52
C ASP A 81 -7.63 -11.68 -2.35
N SER A 82 -8.71 -12.45 -2.38
CA SER A 82 -9.71 -12.45 -1.32
C SER A 82 -9.15 -12.84 0.04
N LYS A 83 -8.07 -13.62 0.06
CA LYS A 83 -7.37 -13.96 1.29
C LYS A 83 -6.95 -12.72 2.08
N TRP A 84 -6.57 -11.66 1.36
CA TRP A 84 -6.13 -10.42 1.97
C TRP A 84 -7.25 -9.40 2.07
N GLY A 85 -7.98 -9.23 0.96
CA GLY A 85 -8.92 -8.13 0.81
C GLY A 85 -10.23 -8.30 1.55
N GLU A 86 -10.65 -9.53 1.84
CA GLU A 86 -11.94 -9.80 2.50
C GLU A 86 -11.81 -10.07 3.99
N CYS A 87 -10.61 -10.14 4.50
CA CYS A 87 -10.39 -10.49 5.89
C CYS A 87 -10.52 -9.25 6.79
N GLU A 88 -11.06 -9.46 7.99
CA GLU A 88 -11.22 -8.38 8.97
C GLU A 88 -9.89 -7.87 9.50
N GLU A 89 -8.80 -8.54 9.17
CA GLU A 89 -7.46 -8.23 9.64
C GLU A 89 -6.76 -7.17 8.79
N VAL A 90 -7.40 -6.69 7.72
CA VAL A 90 -6.81 -5.65 6.88
C VAL A 90 -6.78 -4.31 7.62
N PHE A 91 -5.63 -3.69 7.65
CA PHE A 91 -5.48 -2.36 8.21
C PHE A 91 -6.08 -1.30 7.30
N HIS A 92 -6.70 -0.30 7.89
CA HIS A 92 -7.16 0.87 7.15
C HIS A 92 -7.17 2.10 8.05
N THR A 93 -7.06 3.26 7.45
CA THR A 93 -7.18 4.55 8.11
C THR A 93 -8.42 5.27 7.57
N GLU A 94 -8.73 6.45 8.09
CA GLU A 94 -9.88 7.22 7.63
C GLU A 94 -9.80 7.59 6.15
N ASN A 95 -8.58 7.78 5.62
CA ASN A 95 -8.38 8.12 4.22
C ASN A 95 -8.09 6.91 3.33
N THR A 96 -8.17 5.69 3.86
CA THR A 96 -7.93 4.45 3.10
C THR A 96 -9.19 4.01 2.40
N ILE A 97 -9.07 3.68 1.11
CA ILE A 97 -10.13 3.08 0.31
C ILE A 97 -9.60 1.77 -0.25
N ILE A 98 -10.22 0.66 0.14
CA ILE A 98 -9.78 -0.67 -0.28
C ILE A 98 -10.57 -1.11 -1.51
N HIS A 99 -9.84 -1.54 -2.54
CA HIS A 99 -10.39 -2.06 -3.79
C HIS A 99 -10.03 -3.53 -3.95
N ARG A 100 -11.06 -4.38 -3.97
CA ARG A 100 -10.89 -5.84 -4.09
C ARG A 100 -11.00 -6.25 -5.54
N CYS A 101 -10.01 -5.87 -6.32
CA CYS A 101 -9.97 -6.13 -7.75
C CYS A 101 -8.52 -6.20 -8.23
N THR A 102 -8.33 -6.65 -9.46
CA THR A 102 -6.99 -6.67 -10.05
C THR A 102 -6.54 -5.26 -10.41
N THR A 103 -5.23 -5.10 -10.61
CA THR A 103 -4.65 -3.84 -11.11
C THR A 103 -5.31 -3.43 -12.42
N LYS A 104 -5.48 -4.38 -13.32
CA LYS A 104 -6.10 -4.13 -14.63
C LYS A 104 -7.54 -3.64 -14.49
N GLU A 105 -8.36 -4.33 -13.71
CA GLU A 105 -9.76 -3.93 -13.47
C GLU A 105 -9.83 -2.54 -12.86
N PHE A 106 -8.97 -2.26 -11.89
CA PHE A 106 -8.92 -0.94 -11.25
C PHE A 106 -8.57 0.16 -12.26
N LEU A 107 -7.50 -0.02 -13.02
CA LEU A 107 -7.02 1.00 -13.94
C LEU A 107 -7.93 1.22 -15.14
N GLU A 108 -8.56 0.16 -15.64
CA GLU A 108 -9.43 0.26 -16.81
C GLU A 108 -10.85 0.74 -16.47
N PHE A 109 -11.38 0.39 -15.29
CA PHE A 109 -12.78 0.63 -14.95
C PHE A 109 -13.03 1.59 -13.80
N ARG A 110 -12.15 1.67 -12.82
CA ARG A 110 -12.36 2.52 -11.64
C ARG A 110 -11.59 3.83 -11.71
N PHE A 111 -10.31 3.75 -12.02
CA PHE A 111 -9.43 4.91 -12.03
C PHE A 111 -9.90 6.03 -12.98
N PRO A 112 -10.32 5.74 -14.22
CA PRO A 112 -10.75 6.79 -15.15
C PRO A 112 -11.96 7.60 -14.66
N LYS A 113 -12.79 7.00 -13.81
CA LYS A 113 -13.99 7.67 -13.26
C LYS A 113 -13.67 8.62 -12.10
N MET A 114 -12.47 8.57 -11.56
CA MET A 114 -12.09 9.38 -10.40
C MET A 114 -11.78 10.82 -10.75
N ASN A 115 -11.49 11.13 -12.01
CA ASN A 115 -11.15 12.49 -12.47
C ASN A 115 -10.08 13.18 -11.66
N LEU A 116 -9.01 12.44 -11.34
CA LEU A 116 -7.92 12.97 -10.53
C LEU A 116 -6.87 13.65 -11.40
N ASP A 117 -6.17 14.62 -10.82
CA ASP A 117 -5.00 15.22 -11.44
C ASP A 117 -3.83 14.23 -11.37
N ILE A 118 -3.45 13.66 -12.50
CA ILE A 118 -2.39 12.64 -12.56
C ILE A 118 -1.04 13.17 -12.05
N LYS A 119 -0.82 14.47 -12.09
CA LYS A 119 0.41 15.08 -11.56
C LYS A 119 0.51 14.99 -10.05
N LYS A 120 -0.63 14.77 -9.38
CA LYS A 120 -0.70 14.64 -7.92
C LYS A 120 -1.10 13.23 -7.50
N CYS A 121 -0.81 12.26 -8.33
CA CYS A 121 -1.00 10.84 -8.03
C CYS A 121 0.34 10.13 -7.96
N PHE A 122 0.47 9.21 -7.04
CA PHE A 122 1.67 8.40 -6.89
C PHE A 122 1.29 6.93 -6.73
N ALA A 123 1.83 6.08 -7.59
CA ALA A 123 1.56 4.65 -7.56
C ALA A 123 2.72 3.88 -6.92
N ILE A 124 2.37 2.91 -6.10
CA ILE A 124 3.34 2.01 -5.45
C ILE A 124 3.03 0.58 -5.91
N VAL A 125 4.04 -0.10 -6.45
CA VAL A 125 4.00 -1.53 -6.73
C VAL A 125 5.19 -2.13 -6.03
N ASN A 126 4.99 -2.71 -4.87
CA ASN A 126 6.08 -3.19 -4.04
C ASN A 126 5.90 -4.68 -3.74
N ASN A 127 6.91 -5.47 -4.15
CA ASN A 127 6.95 -6.89 -3.84
C ASN A 127 5.75 -7.71 -4.32
N VAL A 128 5.24 -7.40 -5.49
CA VAL A 128 4.21 -8.22 -6.15
C VAL A 128 4.89 -9.43 -6.81
N PRO A 129 4.31 -10.65 -6.74
CA PRO A 129 4.93 -11.82 -7.32
C PRO A 129 5.21 -11.73 -8.82
N ASN A 130 6.31 -12.32 -9.28
CA ASN A 130 6.79 -12.24 -10.66
C ASN A 130 5.74 -12.57 -11.74
N TRP A 131 5.02 -13.66 -11.55
CA TRP A 131 4.01 -14.11 -12.50
C TRP A 131 2.84 -13.17 -12.64
N TYR A 132 2.71 -12.25 -11.71
CA TYR A 132 1.65 -11.27 -11.64
C TYR A 132 2.11 -9.88 -12.09
N GLN A 133 3.42 -9.66 -12.15
CA GLN A 133 4.01 -8.35 -12.24
C GLN A 133 4.08 -7.74 -13.63
N GLU A 134 4.43 -8.52 -14.64
CA GLU A 134 4.76 -7.96 -15.94
C GLU A 134 3.65 -7.08 -16.49
N ASP A 135 2.42 -7.59 -16.49
CA ASP A 135 1.29 -6.84 -17.00
C ASP A 135 0.88 -5.69 -16.07
N SER A 136 0.92 -5.94 -14.76
CA SER A 136 0.57 -4.91 -13.77
C SER A 136 1.52 -3.73 -13.79
N MET A 137 2.83 -3.98 -13.89
CA MET A 137 3.82 -2.91 -13.95
C MET A 137 3.71 -2.09 -15.22
N LYS A 138 3.50 -2.74 -16.35
CA LYS A 138 3.25 -2.04 -17.61
C LYS A 138 2.07 -1.09 -17.51
N LEU A 139 0.96 -1.60 -17.00
CA LEU A 139 -0.26 -0.81 -16.84
C LEU A 139 -0.02 0.37 -15.90
N VAL A 140 0.61 0.14 -14.76
CA VAL A 140 0.90 1.23 -13.82
C VAL A 140 1.72 2.32 -14.49
N HIS A 141 2.77 1.96 -15.22
CA HIS A 141 3.61 2.95 -15.92
C HIS A 141 2.88 3.67 -17.05
N GLU A 142 1.86 3.05 -17.64
CA GLU A 142 1.03 3.71 -18.66
C GLU A 142 0.11 4.77 -18.04
N TYR A 143 -0.40 4.53 -16.84
CA TYR A 143 -1.38 5.41 -16.21
C TYR A 143 -0.77 6.47 -15.28
N PHE A 144 0.40 6.21 -14.70
CA PHE A 144 0.98 7.09 -13.69
C PHE A 144 2.31 7.68 -14.13
N ARG A 145 2.50 8.98 -13.89
CA ARG A 145 3.78 9.67 -14.10
C ARG A 145 4.74 9.44 -12.94
N ASN A 146 4.20 9.31 -11.74
CA ASN A 146 4.98 9.16 -10.52
C ASN A 146 4.69 7.80 -9.93
N CYS A 147 5.70 6.96 -9.88
CA CYS A 147 5.54 5.63 -9.33
C CYS A 147 6.84 5.10 -8.73
N TYR A 148 6.68 4.24 -7.76
CA TYR A 148 7.74 3.41 -7.21
C TYR A 148 7.38 1.95 -7.49
N THR A 149 8.29 1.25 -8.14
CA THR A 149 8.10 -0.17 -8.44
C THR A 149 9.32 -0.97 -7.98
N PHE A 150 9.08 -2.02 -7.23
CA PHE A 150 10.11 -2.93 -6.79
C PHE A 150 9.58 -4.35 -6.78
N TYR A 151 10.38 -5.28 -7.26
CA TYR A 151 10.03 -6.70 -7.24
C TYR A 151 11.28 -7.55 -7.08
N ILE A 152 11.07 -8.73 -6.50
CA ILE A 152 12.11 -9.74 -6.40
C ILE A 152 11.98 -10.66 -7.61
N ALA A 153 13.04 -10.71 -8.37
CA ALA A 153 13.08 -11.55 -9.58
C ALA A 153 13.10 -13.05 -9.24
#